data_ee728ae7c4a38374a6fdc716632e44ee
#
_entry.id   ee728ae7c4a38374a6fdc716632e44ee
#
_cell.length_a   1.000
_cell.length_b   1.000
_cell.length_c   1.000
_cell.angle_alpha   90.00
_cell.angle_beta   90.00
_cell.angle_gamma   90.00
#
_symmetry.space_group_name_H-M   'P 1'
#
loop_
_entity.id
_entity.type
_entity.pdbx_description
1 polymer ?
#
loop_
_entity_poly.entity_id
_entity_poly.type
_entity_poly.pdbx_seq_one_letter_code
_entity_poly.pdbx_strand_id
1 'polypeptide(L)' 'MNINQVSYIKIDDNKIINEKYIKWVKKMSECLEVCVKSDGCREGINTHRICKVNNSESYEKLNKFFN' A
#
# COMPACT_ATOMS: atom_id res chain seq x y z
N MET A 1 -26.88 1.87 2.07
CA MET A 1 -26.30 1.53 2.00
C MET A 1 -25.45 1.26 1.83
N ASN A 2 -24.94 0.95 1.87
CA ASN A 2 -23.99 0.62 1.81
C ASN A 2 -23.23 0.49 1.20
N ILE A 3 -23.20 0.52 1.42
CA ILE A 3 -22.44 0.42 0.73
C ILE A 3 -21.13 0.02 0.79
N ASN A 4 -20.67 -0.71 0.24
CA ASN A 4 -19.39 -1.23 0.29
C ASN A 4 -18.43 -0.31 -0.28
N GLN A 5 -17.80 0.45 0.54
CA GLN A 5 -16.78 1.27 0.07
C GLN A 5 -15.53 0.45 0.04
N VAL A 6 -15.15 0.02 -1.15
CA VAL A 6 -13.93 -0.72 -1.33
C VAL A 6 -12.85 0.29 -1.70
N SER A 7 -11.79 0.30 -0.94
CA SER A 7 -10.68 1.20 -1.21
C SER A 7 -9.58 0.43 -1.92
N TYR A 8 -9.15 0.93 -3.05
CA TYR A 8 -8.09 0.30 -3.84
C TYR A 8 -6.83 1.13 -3.78
N ILE A 9 -5.71 0.46 -3.80
CA ILE A 9 -4.40 1.10 -3.79
C ILE A 9 -3.65 0.68 -5.03
N LYS A 10 -3.11 1.64 -5.76
CA LYS A 10 -2.28 1.35 -6.92
C LYS A 10 -0.87 1.07 -6.42
N ILE A 11 -0.43 -0.16 -6.59
CA ILE A 11 0.89 -0.56 -6.14
C ILE A 11 1.95 -0.17 -7.15
N ASP A 12 1.68 -0.40 -8.42
CA ASP A 12 2.58 0.04 -9.48
C ASP A 12 1.73 0.31 -10.70
N ASP A 13 2.36 0.60 -11.82
CA ASP A 13 1.65 1.01 -13.02
C ASP A 13 0.67 -0.01 -13.54
N ASN A 14 0.88 -1.27 -13.18
CA ASN A 14 0.07 -2.35 -13.72
C ASN A 14 -0.74 -3.10 -12.68
N LYS A 15 -0.69 -2.68 -11.42
CA LYS A 15 -1.35 -3.46 -10.39
C LYS A 15 -2.07 -2.61 -9.35
N ILE A 16 -3.32 -2.95 -9.13
CA ILE A 16 -4.16 -2.31 -8.12
C ILE A 16 -4.61 -3.41 -7.18
N ILE A 17 -4.57 -3.14 -5.88
CA ILE A 17 -5.04 -4.12 -4.90
C ILE A 17 -6.12 -3.51 -4.02
N ASN A 18 -6.93 -4.37 -3.44
CA ASN A 18 -7.89 -3.96 -2.44
C ASN A 18 -7.14 -3.73 -1.15
N GLU A 19 -7.38 -2.59 -0.53
CA GLU A 19 -6.66 -2.19 0.69
C GLU A 19 -6.76 -3.24 1.79
N LYS A 20 -7.86 -3.98 1.82
CA LYS A 20 -8.05 -5.00 2.87
C LYS A 20 -7.07 -6.16 2.76
N TYR A 21 -6.39 -6.31 1.63
CA TYR A 21 -5.40 -7.37 1.47
C TYR A 21 -4.02 -6.96 1.95
N ILE A 22 -3.87 -5.74 2.42
CA ILE A 22 -2.61 -5.29 2.97
C ILE A 22 -2.45 -5.87 4.37
N LYS A 23 -1.33 -6.53 4.60
CA LYS A 23 -1.04 -7.12 5.89
C LYS A 23 -0.41 -6.10 6.84
N TRP A 24 0.55 -5.34 6.34
CA TRP A 24 1.15 -4.27 7.12
C TRP A 24 1.81 -3.27 6.18
N VAL A 25 2.07 -2.09 6.71
CA VAL A 25 2.76 -1.02 5.99
C VAL A 25 3.84 -0.48 6.92
N LYS A 26 5.03 -0.36 6.38
CA LYS A 26 6.15 0.18 7.14
C LYS A 26 6.58 1.50 6.54
N LYS A 27 6.71 2.52 7.38
CA LYS A 27 7.12 3.83 6.87
C LYS A 27 8.62 3.92 6.78
N MET A 28 9.09 4.29 5.59
CA MET A 28 10.50 4.56 5.35
C MET A 28 10.62 6.06 5.15
N SER A 29 11.77 6.59 4.77
CA SER A 29 11.92 8.04 4.73
C SER A 29 10.92 8.72 3.79
N GLU A 30 10.90 8.36 2.51
CA GLU A 30 9.96 8.97 1.59
C GLU A 30 9.17 7.93 0.83
N CYS A 31 9.17 6.72 1.35
CA CYS A 31 8.47 5.62 0.73
C CYS A 31 7.77 4.81 1.81
N LEU A 32 6.83 3.98 1.38
CA LEU A 32 6.17 3.04 2.27
C LEU A 32 6.42 1.65 1.73
N GLU A 33 6.75 0.73 2.62
CA GLU A 33 6.90 -0.66 2.25
C GLU A 33 5.59 -1.37 2.59
N VAL A 34 5.00 -2.02 1.61
CA VAL A 34 3.68 -2.62 1.75
C VAL A 34 3.77 -4.13 1.60
N CYS A 35 3.22 -4.85 2.56
CA CYS A 35 3.14 -6.30 2.50
C CYS A 35 1.71 -6.70 2.21
N VAL A 36 1.52 -7.43 1.11
CA VAL A 36 0.20 -7.90 0.71
C VAL A 36 0.06 -9.35 1.16
N LYS A 37 -1.07 -9.69 1.75
CA LYS A 37 -1.29 -11.01 2.36
C LYS A 37 -0.96 -12.19 1.46
N SER A 38 -1.27 -12.08 0.19
CA SER A 38 -1.09 -13.21 -0.73
C SER A 38 0.33 -13.39 -1.21
N ASP A 39 1.23 -12.45 -0.91
CA ASP A 39 2.58 -12.50 -1.46
C ASP A 39 3.60 -13.21 -0.58
N GLY A 40 3.20 -13.64 0.60
CA GLY A 40 4.13 -14.29 1.50
C GLY A 40 5.29 -13.39 1.87
N CYS A 41 5.01 -12.13 2.10
CA CYS A 41 6.05 -11.14 2.29
C CYS A 41 6.50 -11.04 3.74
N ARG A 42 7.69 -10.49 3.91
CA ARG A 42 8.21 -10.08 5.19
C ARG A 42 9.17 -8.93 4.92
N GLU A 43 9.65 -8.29 5.97
CA GLU A 43 10.45 -7.08 5.77
C GLU A 43 11.55 -7.31 4.74
N GLY A 44 11.53 -6.47 3.71
CA GLY A 44 12.52 -6.51 2.66
C GLY A 44 12.36 -7.62 1.64
N ILE A 45 11.37 -8.50 1.81
CA ILE A 45 11.19 -9.64 0.91
C ILE A 45 9.76 -9.68 0.41
N ASN A 46 9.62 -9.67 -0.91
CA ASN A 46 8.31 -9.76 -1.57
C ASN A 46 7.37 -8.64 -1.17
N THR A 47 7.91 -7.48 -0.82
CA THR A 47 7.10 -6.32 -0.49
C THR A 47 7.03 -5.39 -1.68
N HIS A 48 6.11 -4.43 -1.60
CA HIS A 48 5.97 -3.42 -2.63
C HIS A 48 6.37 -2.08 -2.04
N ARG A 49 7.07 -1.27 -2.82
CA ARG A 49 7.49 0.04 -2.35
C ARG A 49 6.67 1.12 -3.02
N ILE A 50 6.01 1.94 -2.22
CA ILE A 50 5.22 3.04 -2.71
C ILE A 50 5.88 4.32 -2.26
N CYS A 51 6.36 5.12 -3.22
CA CYS A 51 7.10 6.32 -2.90
C CYS A 51 6.30 7.55 -3.25
N LYS A 52 6.50 8.59 -2.47
CA LYS A 52 5.80 9.84 -2.67
C LYS A 52 6.05 10.41 -4.07
N VAL A 53 7.25 10.25 -4.58
CA VAL A 53 7.62 10.79 -5.88
C VAL A 53 6.93 10.08 -7.03
N ASN A 54 6.89 8.75 -6.96
CA ASN A 54 6.38 7.96 -8.07
C ASN A 54 4.92 7.60 -7.97
N ASN A 55 4.37 7.59 -6.76
CA ASN A 55 3.02 7.12 -6.56
C ASN A 55 2.39 7.91 -5.42
N SER A 56 2.28 9.21 -5.63
CA SER A 56 1.87 10.11 -4.56
C SER A 56 0.47 9.82 -4.05
N GLU A 57 -0.44 9.44 -4.92
CA GLU A 57 -1.80 9.19 -4.51
C GLU A 57 -1.90 8.04 -3.52
N SER A 58 -1.25 6.92 -3.84
CA SER A 58 -1.25 5.77 -2.95
C SER A 58 -0.45 6.06 -1.67
N TYR A 59 0.65 6.79 -1.83
CA TYR A 59 1.45 7.18 -0.69
C TYR A 59 0.60 7.99 0.29
N GLU A 60 -0.15 8.96 -0.21
CA GLU A 60 -0.98 9.79 0.65
C GLU A 60 -2.08 8.99 1.33
N LYS A 61 -2.70 8.08 0.60
CA LYS A 61 -3.76 7.25 1.17
C LYS A 61 -3.27 6.44 2.36
N LEU A 62 -2.09 5.87 2.24
CA LEU A 62 -1.55 5.01 3.30
C LEU A 62 -0.83 5.80 4.38
N ASN A 63 -0.22 6.91 4.01
CA ASN A 63 0.53 7.70 4.97
C ASN A 63 -0.35 8.29 6.05
N LYS A 64 -1.64 8.45 5.77
CA LYS A 64 -2.56 9.01 6.76
C LYS A 64 -2.62 8.17 8.02
N PHE A 65 -2.29 6.89 7.92
CA PHE A 65 -2.32 6.00 9.08
C PHE A 65 -1.15 6.26 10.03
N PHE A 66 -0.17 7.01 9.58
CA PHE A 66 1.00 7.33 10.40
C PHE A 66 0.93 8.73 11.01
N ASN A 67 -0.11 9.48 10.71
CA ASN A 67 -0.23 10.85 11.22
C ASN A 67 -1.19 10.95 12.39
#